data_71c02412b67c56b6319b7803a59c8028
#
_entry.id   71c02412b67c56b6319b7803a59c8028
#
_cell.length_a   1.000
_cell.length_b   1.000
_cell.length_c   1.000
_cell.angle_alpha   90.00
_cell.angle_beta   90.00
_cell.angle_gamma   90.00
#
_symmetry.space_group_name_H-M   'P 1'
#
loop_
_entity.id
_entity.type
_entity.pdbx_description
1 polymer ?
#
loop_
_entity_poly.entity_id
_entity_poly.type
_entity_poly.pdbx_seq_one_letter_code
_entity_poly.pdbx_strand_id
1 'polypeptide(L)'
;MKLLSVAIPCYNSESYMEHCINTLLTGGEEVEIIIVDDGSAKDRTAEIADEYAGRYPTICRAIHQENGGHGEAVNTGLRNATGIFFKVVDSDDWVNEEAFQEVLETLRRFVYGEETLDMLVTNFVYEKQGAKRKKV
;
A
#
# COMPACT_ATOMS: atom_id res chain seq x y z
N MET A 1 7.97 -14.79 -3.31
CA MET A 1 7.88 -13.74 -4.35
C MET A 1 6.71 -12.81 -4.03
N LYS A 2 6.96 -11.52 -4.10
CA LYS A 2 5.90 -10.54 -3.89
C LYS A 2 5.14 -10.31 -5.17
N LEU A 3 3.84 -10.46 -5.12
CA LEU A 3 2.95 -10.24 -6.26
C LEU A 3 2.68 -8.74 -6.44
N LEU A 4 2.39 -8.04 -5.35
CA LEU A 4 2.02 -6.63 -5.38
C LEU A 4 2.79 -5.87 -4.31
N SER A 5 3.44 -4.79 -4.71
CA SER A 5 4.01 -3.82 -3.79
C SER A 5 3.07 -2.63 -3.69
N VAL A 6 2.69 -2.27 -2.49
CA VAL A 6 1.84 -1.11 -2.21
C VAL A 6 2.67 -0.08 -1.46
N ALA A 7 2.80 1.10 -2.03
CA ALA A 7 3.46 2.22 -1.34
C ALA A 7 2.39 3.08 -0.66
N ILE A 8 2.62 3.40 0.59
CA ILE A 8 1.75 4.29 1.36
C ILE A 8 2.57 5.52 1.72
N PRO A 9 2.43 6.63 0.98
CA PRO A 9 3.08 7.88 1.37
C PRO A 9 2.38 8.43 2.61
N CYS A 10 3.16 8.73 3.64
CA CYS A 10 2.64 9.19 4.92
C CYS A 10 3.32 10.51 5.31
N TYR A 11 2.51 11.49 5.70
CA TYR A 11 3.00 12.73 6.26
C TYR A 11 2.01 13.17 7.33
N ASN A 12 2.45 13.11 8.61
CA ASN A 12 1.61 13.41 9.76
C ASN A 12 0.27 12.66 9.67
N SER A 13 0.35 11.34 9.52
CA SER A 13 -0.78 10.46 9.20
C SER A 13 -1.24 9.59 10.36
N GLU A 14 -0.81 9.90 11.57
CA GLU A 14 -1.09 9.07 12.76
C GLU A 14 -2.57 8.70 12.90
N SER A 15 -3.46 9.63 12.58
CA SER A 15 -4.90 9.45 12.83
C SER A 15 -5.57 8.40 11.96
N TYR A 16 -4.97 8.02 10.83
CA TYR A 16 -5.65 7.14 9.86
C TYR A 16 -4.76 6.09 9.18
N MET A 17 -3.44 6.19 9.30
CA MET A 17 -2.55 5.27 8.57
C MET A 17 -2.70 3.82 9.00
N GLU A 18 -3.03 3.56 10.27
CA GLU A 18 -3.16 2.18 10.74
C GLU A 18 -4.32 1.46 10.07
N HIS A 19 -5.43 2.16 9.86
CA HIS A 19 -6.58 1.58 9.16
C HIS A 19 -6.19 1.19 7.73
N CYS A 20 -5.49 2.07 7.03
CA CYS A 20 -4.97 1.80 5.69
C CYS A 20 -4.10 0.53 5.69
N ILE A 21 -3.11 0.48 6.57
CA ILE A 21 -2.18 -0.65 6.64
C ILE A 21 -2.92 -1.95 6.98
N ASN A 22 -3.82 -1.91 7.95
CA ASN A 22 -4.53 -3.10 8.39
C ASN A 22 -5.37 -3.72 7.28
N THR A 23 -6.01 -2.90 6.45
CA THR A 23 -6.79 -3.44 5.32
C THR A 23 -5.89 -4.09 4.28
N LEU A 24 -4.69 -3.58 4.07
CA LEU A 24 -3.72 -4.14 3.12
C LEU A 24 -3.08 -5.43 3.66
N LEU A 25 -2.96 -5.55 4.98
CA LEU A 25 -2.41 -6.77 5.60
C LEU A 25 -3.28 -8.01 5.31
N THR A 26 -4.55 -7.81 4.97
CA THR A 26 -5.44 -8.93 4.59
C THR A 26 -4.95 -9.68 3.36
N GLY A 27 -4.06 -9.08 2.58
CA GLY A 27 -3.47 -9.73 1.40
C GLY A 27 -2.37 -10.74 1.72
N GLY A 28 -1.86 -10.75 2.96
CA GLY A 28 -0.88 -11.73 3.40
C GLY A 28 0.50 -11.58 2.76
N GLU A 29 1.23 -12.68 2.67
CA GLU A 29 2.63 -12.70 2.26
C GLU A 29 2.89 -12.34 0.80
N GLU A 30 1.89 -12.36 -0.05
CA GLU A 30 2.05 -11.96 -1.45
C GLU A 30 2.13 -10.44 -1.64
N VAL A 31 1.79 -9.69 -0.60
CA VAL A 31 1.79 -8.23 -0.63
C VAL A 31 3.01 -7.70 0.11
N GLU A 32 3.66 -6.70 -0.49
CA GLU A 32 4.69 -5.92 0.17
C GLU A 32 4.11 -4.54 0.44
N ILE A 33 4.12 -4.10 1.69
CA ILE A 33 3.61 -2.79 2.09
C ILE A 33 4.80 -1.92 2.44
N ILE A 34 5.00 -0.86 1.65
CA ILE A 34 6.12 0.07 1.83
C ILE A 34 5.55 1.36 2.43
N ILE A 35 5.79 1.57 3.70
CA ILE A 35 5.30 2.75 4.42
C ILE A 35 6.40 3.81 4.32
N VAL A 36 6.14 4.86 3.54
CA VAL A 36 7.12 5.92 3.33
C VAL A 36 6.76 7.12 4.21
N ASP A 37 7.53 7.32 5.25
CA ASP A 37 7.38 8.46 6.14
C ASP A 37 8.12 9.66 5.54
N ASP A 38 7.37 10.64 5.08
CA ASP A 38 7.89 11.82 4.38
C ASP A 38 8.23 12.94 5.36
N GLY A 39 9.04 12.63 6.36
CA GLY A 39 9.52 13.62 7.31
C GLY A 39 8.48 14.04 8.35
N SER A 40 7.67 13.11 8.84
CA SER A 40 6.65 13.39 9.84
C SER A 40 7.30 13.68 11.20
N ALA A 41 7.31 14.93 11.60
CA ALA A 41 7.93 15.36 12.84
C ALA A 41 6.93 15.77 13.92
N LYS A 42 5.64 15.86 13.59
CA LYS A 42 4.63 16.42 14.49
C LYS A 42 3.77 15.39 15.20
N ASP A 43 3.83 14.13 14.78
CA ASP A 43 3.01 13.08 15.36
C ASP A 43 3.76 11.75 15.38
N ARG A 44 3.06 10.66 15.65
CA ARG A 44 3.67 9.33 15.78
C ARG A 44 3.76 8.55 14.47
N THR A 45 3.62 9.20 13.31
CA THR A 45 3.67 8.52 12.01
C THR A 45 4.92 7.66 11.86
N ALA A 46 6.10 8.23 12.16
CA ALA A 46 7.37 7.50 12.04
C ALA A 46 7.40 6.28 12.96
N GLU A 47 6.93 6.43 14.19
CA GLU A 47 6.90 5.33 15.16
C GLU A 47 5.95 4.22 14.73
N ILE A 48 4.77 4.58 14.21
CA ILE A 48 3.78 3.62 13.75
C ILE A 48 4.35 2.83 12.56
N ALA A 49 5.02 3.50 11.64
CA ALA A 49 5.67 2.83 10.49
C ALA A 49 6.66 1.78 10.99
N ASP A 50 7.50 2.14 11.96
CA ASP A 50 8.48 1.22 12.51
C ASP A 50 7.84 0.07 13.28
N GLU A 51 6.76 0.32 14.00
CA GLU A 51 6.02 -0.72 14.71
C GLU A 51 5.48 -1.78 13.75
N TYR A 52 4.89 -1.36 12.64
CA TYR A 52 4.37 -2.30 11.65
C TYR A 52 5.49 -3.06 10.95
N ALA A 53 6.60 -2.41 10.63
CA ALA A 53 7.75 -3.08 10.04
C ALA A 53 8.34 -4.12 10.99
N GLY A 54 8.36 -3.82 12.28
CA GLY A 54 8.85 -4.76 13.30
C GLY A 54 7.90 -5.92 13.55
N ARG A 55 6.60 -5.66 13.47
CA ARG A 55 5.58 -6.68 13.72
C ARG A 55 5.37 -7.60 12.52
N TYR A 56 5.50 -7.07 11.32
CA TYR A 56 5.28 -7.82 10.07
C TYR A 56 6.50 -7.69 9.15
N PRO A 57 7.67 -8.18 9.56
CA PRO A 57 8.92 -7.91 8.83
C PRO A 57 8.98 -8.52 7.44
N THR A 58 8.14 -9.51 7.13
CA THR A 58 8.08 -10.12 5.80
C THR A 58 7.08 -9.44 4.88
N ILE A 59 6.26 -8.55 5.41
CA ILE A 59 5.20 -7.86 4.65
C ILE A 59 5.45 -6.36 4.61
N CYS A 60 5.73 -5.74 5.78
CA CYS A 60 5.84 -4.30 5.91
C CYS A 60 7.29 -3.84 5.98
N ARG A 61 7.58 -2.73 5.30
CA ARG A 61 8.86 -2.02 5.36
C ARG A 61 8.58 -0.56 5.67
N ALA A 62 9.40 0.02 6.53
CA ALA A 62 9.33 1.45 6.85
C ALA A 62 10.52 2.16 6.24
N ILE A 63 10.27 3.25 5.53
CA ILE A 63 11.32 4.09 4.95
C ILE A 63 11.07 5.51 5.43
N HIS A 64 12.11 6.12 6.01
CA HIS A 64 12.04 7.50 6.49
C HIS A 64 12.88 8.38 5.57
N GLN A 65 12.34 9.53 5.19
CA GLN A 65 13.05 10.48 4.34
C GLN A 65 12.78 11.91 4.81
N GLU A 66 13.60 12.83 4.37
CA GLU A 66 13.32 14.25 4.57
C GLU A 66 12.06 14.61 3.79
N ASN A 67 11.26 15.54 4.30
CA ASN A 67 10.04 15.95 3.63
C ASN A 67 10.37 16.44 2.21
N GLY A 68 9.90 15.72 1.23
CA GLY A 68 10.07 16.04 -0.18
C GLY A 68 8.75 16.14 -0.95
N GLY A 69 7.64 15.89 -0.24
CA GLY A 69 6.31 15.94 -0.82
C GLY A 69 5.80 14.57 -1.27
N HIS A 70 4.52 14.54 -1.59
CA HIS A 70 3.82 13.31 -1.97
C HIS A 70 4.48 12.59 -3.16
N GLY A 71 4.82 13.34 -4.21
CA GLY A 71 5.44 12.76 -5.39
C GLY A 71 6.79 12.09 -5.09
N GLU A 72 7.61 12.72 -4.25
CA GLU A 72 8.90 12.13 -3.87
C GLU A 72 8.69 10.87 -3.02
N ALA A 73 7.71 10.88 -2.13
CA ALA A 73 7.38 9.70 -1.33
C ALA A 73 6.93 8.54 -2.21
N VAL A 74 6.12 8.83 -3.24
CA VAL A 74 5.69 7.81 -4.22
C VAL A 74 6.91 7.25 -4.96
N ASN A 75 7.82 8.12 -5.39
CA ASN A 75 9.04 7.69 -6.10
C ASN A 75 9.92 6.81 -5.21
N THR A 76 10.04 7.16 -3.93
CA THR A 76 10.79 6.35 -2.97
C THR A 76 10.17 4.96 -2.84
N GLY A 77 8.85 4.89 -2.74
CA GLY A 77 8.14 3.61 -2.69
C GLY A 77 8.41 2.78 -3.94
N LEU A 78 8.32 3.40 -5.10
CA LEU A 78 8.56 2.71 -6.37
C LEU A 78 9.99 2.17 -6.46
N ARG A 79 10.99 2.98 -6.08
CA ARG A 79 12.40 2.56 -6.12
C ARG A 79 12.68 1.36 -5.22
N ASN A 80 11.89 1.20 -4.16
CA ASN A 80 12.09 0.13 -3.19
C ASN A 80 11.15 -1.06 -3.39
N ALA A 81 10.26 -1.00 -4.37
CA ALA A 81 9.29 -2.05 -4.62
C ALA A 81 9.97 -3.28 -5.22
N THR A 82 9.61 -4.46 -4.72
CA THR A 82 10.14 -5.73 -5.22
C THR A 82 9.07 -6.60 -5.86
N GLY A 83 7.80 -6.21 -5.75
CA GLY A 83 6.69 -6.96 -6.33
C GLY A 83 6.61 -6.85 -7.84
N ILE A 84 5.88 -7.79 -8.43
CA ILE A 84 5.66 -7.80 -9.89
C ILE A 84 4.82 -6.58 -10.30
N PHE A 85 3.86 -6.21 -9.47
CA PHE A 85 2.99 -5.06 -9.71
C PHE A 85 3.19 -4.02 -8.60
N PHE A 86 2.88 -2.77 -8.92
CA PHE A 86 3.05 -1.65 -7.99
C PHE A 86 1.77 -0.81 -7.94
N LYS A 87 1.38 -0.39 -6.74
CA LYS A 87 0.23 0.49 -6.54
C LYS A 87 0.51 1.45 -5.39
N VAL A 88 0.00 2.67 -5.51
CA VAL A 88 0.03 3.66 -4.43
C VAL A 88 -1.35 3.67 -3.77
N VAL A 89 -1.37 3.63 -2.45
CA VAL A 89 -2.58 3.84 -1.65
C VAL A 89 -2.27 4.94 -0.66
N ASP A 90 -3.00 6.04 -0.71
CA ASP A 90 -2.78 7.16 0.20
C ASP A 90 -3.11 6.75 1.64
N SER A 91 -2.41 7.33 2.61
CA SER A 91 -2.52 6.92 4.00
C SER A 91 -3.91 7.13 4.62
N ASP A 92 -4.73 8.00 4.04
CA ASP A 92 -6.12 8.23 4.48
C ASP A 92 -7.15 7.40 3.69
N ASP A 93 -6.69 6.52 2.82
CA ASP A 93 -7.52 5.59 2.08
C ASP A 93 -7.40 4.19 2.70
N TRP A 94 -8.29 3.29 2.31
CA TRP A 94 -8.20 1.88 2.67
C TRP A 94 -8.86 1.04 1.58
N VAL A 95 -8.55 -0.25 1.57
CA VAL A 95 -9.11 -1.14 0.56
C VAL A 95 -10.25 -1.95 1.14
N ASN A 96 -11.23 -2.28 0.30
CA ASN A 96 -12.26 -3.24 0.65
C ASN A 96 -11.64 -4.64 0.59
N GLU A 97 -11.79 -5.42 1.65
CA GLU A 97 -11.14 -6.72 1.76
C GLU A 97 -11.52 -7.66 0.61
N GLU A 98 -12.81 -7.79 0.30
CA GLU A 98 -13.25 -8.67 -0.77
C GLU A 98 -12.70 -8.23 -2.13
N ALA A 99 -12.78 -6.94 -2.43
CA ALA A 99 -12.26 -6.39 -3.67
C ALA A 99 -10.76 -6.58 -3.78
N PHE A 100 -10.04 -6.41 -2.65
CA PHE A 100 -8.60 -6.61 -2.62
C PHE A 100 -8.22 -8.06 -2.90
N GLN A 101 -8.96 -9.01 -2.32
CA GLN A 101 -8.73 -10.43 -2.59
C GLN A 101 -8.99 -10.77 -4.07
N GLU A 102 -10.02 -10.17 -4.67
CA GLU A 102 -10.28 -10.35 -6.10
C GLU A 102 -9.15 -9.80 -6.97
N VAL A 103 -8.61 -8.64 -6.60
CA VAL A 103 -7.46 -8.06 -7.30
C VAL A 103 -6.27 -9.00 -7.23
N LEU A 104 -5.94 -9.50 -6.04
CA LEU A 104 -4.81 -10.42 -5.88
C LEU A 104 -4.99 -11.69 -6.69
N GLU A 105 -6.20 -12.24 -6.69
CA GLU A 105 -6.50 -13.42 -7.50
C GLU A 105 -6.31 -13.14 -8.99
N THR A 106 -6.80 -11.99 -9.46
CA THR A 106 -6.65 -11.59 -10.86
C THR A 106 -5.19 -11.39 -11.23
N LEU A 107 -4.39 -10.79 -10.34
CA LEU A 107 -2.95 -10.63 -10.55
C LEU A 107 -2.24 -11.98 -10.66
N ARG A 108 -2.62 -12.94 -9.81
CA ARG A 108 -2.05 -14.29 -9.88
C ARG A 108 -2.36 -14.94 -11.23
N ARG A 109 -3.59 -14.81 -11.70
CA ARG A 109 -4.00 -15.36 -13.00
C ARG A 109 -3.23 -14.69 -14.15
N PHE A 110 -3.03 -13.39 -14.06
CA PHE A 110 -2.25 -12.67 -15.07
C PHE A 110 -0.81 -13.18 -15.12
N VAL A 111 -0.17 -13.35 -13.96
CA VAL A 111 1.21 -13.85 -13.87
C VAL A 111 1.34 -15.24 -14.47
N TYR A 112 0.32 -16.07 -14.31
CA TYR A 112 0.30 -17.44 -14.87
C TYR A 112 -0.30 -17.50 -16.27
N GLY A 113 -0.57 -16.35 -16.91
CA GLY A 113 -1.01 -16.29 -18.29
C GLY A 113 -2.50 -16.56 -18.53
N GLU A 114 -3.32 -16.46 -17.47
CA GLU A 114 -4.76 -16.76 -17.56
C GLU A 114 -5.63 -15.52 -17.81
N GLU A 115 -5.08 -14.32 -17.57
CA GLU A 115 -5.83 -13.06 -17.64
C GLU A 115 -5.07 -12.02 -18.45
N THR A 116 -5.80 -10.98 -18.88
CA THR A 116 -5.21 -9.84 -19.58
C THR A 116 -5.06 -8.65 -18.66
N LEU A 117 -4.16 -7.74 -19.00
CA LEU A 117 -3.92 -6.53 -18.22
C LEU A 117 -5.17 -5.66 -18.08
N ASP A 118 -6.03 -5.62 -19.10
CA ASP A 118 -7.25 -4.82 -19.07
C ASP A 118 -8.19 -5.20 -17.93
N MET A 119 -8.23 -6.47 -17.59
CA MET A 119 -9.06 -6.94 -16.49
C MET A 119 -8.57 -6.46 -15.14
N LEU A 120 -7.25 -6.26 -14.99
CA LEU A 120 -6.67 -5.82 -13.72
C LEU A 120 -7.11 -4.40 -13.36
N VAL A 121 -7.20 -3.53 -14.34
CA VAL A 121 -7.52 -2.11 -14.12
C VAL A 121 -8.93 -1.94 -13.57
N THR A 122 -9.87 -2.74 -14.03
CA THR A 122 -11.29 -2.59 -13.66
C THR A 122 -11.62 -3.13 -12.28
N ASN A 123 -10.77 -3.97 -11.70
CA ASN A 123 -11.06 -4.66 -10.45
C ASN A 123 -10.49 -4.01 -9.20
N PHE A 124 -9.64 -3.00 -9.34
CA PHE A 124 -9.05 -2.35 -8.18
C PHE A 124 -10.03 -1.33 -7.57
N VAL A 125 -10.57 -1.67 -6.40
CA VAL A 125 -11.55 -0.84 -5.69
C VAL A 125 -11.05 -0.58 -4.28
N TYR A 126 -11.05 0.68 -3.88
CA TYR A 126 -10.73 1.02 -2.49
C TYR A 126 -11.69 2.10 -1.98
N GLU A 127 -11.69 2.29 -0.67
CA GLU A 127 -12.52 3.27 0.00
C GLU A 127 -11.65 4.37 0.57
N LYS A 128 -12.18 5.58 0.57
CA LYS A 128 -11.50 6.75 1.09
C LYS A 128 -12.25 7.24 2.32
N GLN A 129 -11.53 7.66 3.34
CA GLN A 129 -12.13 8.15 4.58
C GLN A 129 -13.10 9.30 4.28
N GLY A 130 -14.34 9.17 4.76
CA GLY A 130 -15.36 10.19 4.55
C GLY A 130 -15.81 10.36 3.11
N ALA A 131 -15.49 9.42 2.23
CA ALA A 131 -15.81 9.50 0.81
C ALA A 131 -16.44 8.19 0.31
N LYS A 132 -16.94 8.24 -0.91
CA LYS A 132 -17.53 7.06 -1.54
C LYS A 132 -16.44 6.12 -2.04
N ARG A 133 -16.80 4.84 -2.22
CA ARG A 133 -15.94 3.85 -2.84
C ARG A 133 -15.51 4.31 -4.24
N LYS A 134 -14.25 4.10 -4.56
CA LYS A 134 -13.68 4.41 -5.86
C LYS A 134 -13.16 3.16 -6.54
N LYS A 135 -13.24 3.14 -7.86
CA LYS A 135 -12.56 2.15 -8.70
C LYS A 135 -11.29 2.77 -9.27
N VAL A 136 -10.27 1.98 -9.33
CA VAL A 136 -8.99 2.41 -9.89
C VAL A 136 -8.60 1.52 -11.06
#